data_0d0b22ede6d9406c42ffebdd912c29d5
#
_entry.id   0d0b22ede6d9406c42ffebdd912c29d5
#
_cell.length_a   1.000
_cell.length_b   1.000
_cell.length_c   1.000
_cell.angle_alpha   90.00
_cell.angle_beta   90.00
_cell.angle_gamma   90.00
#
_symmetry.space_group_name_H-M   'P 1'
#
loop_
_entity.id
_entity.type
_entity.pdbx_description
1 polymer ?
#
loop_
_entity_poly.entity_id
_entity_poly.type
_entity_poly.pdbx_seq_one_letter_code
_entity_poly.pdbx_strand_id
1 'polypeptide(L)'
;MAKILVIGFGSIGKRHVENLLNNTKHEIIILTKRQNLNLLKKKRIKIYDTLEACLSQQPKIGFITNETAYHIPIAIKLAKAGLDLFIEKPLSDSMKGIITLQSIVKQKKLIVLMGCQLRFHPCIKKINQLLKQQKIGKI
;
A
#
# COMPACT_ATOMS: atom_id res chain seq x y z
N MET A 1 19.03 -3.24 0.72
CA MET A 1 17.96 -2.23 0.47
C MET A 1 16.87 -2.88 -0.37
N ALA A 2 15.59 -2.71 0.00
CA ALA A 2 14.48 -3.22 -0.82
C ALA A 2 14.03 -2.15 -1.82
N LYS A 3 13.35 -2.58 -2.89
CA LYS A 3 12.62 -1.71 -3.82
C LYS A 3 11.14 -1.77 -3.50
N ILE A 4 10.50 -0.61 -3.39
CA ILE A 4 9.08 -0.46 -3.06
C ILE A 4 8.37 0.10 -4.29
N LEU A 5 7.36 -0.62 -4.77
CA LEU A 5 6.50 -0.18 -5.86
C LEU A 5 5.28 0.54 -5.29
N VAL A 6 5.05 1.77 -5.72
CA VAL A 6 3.84 2.55 -5.39
C VAL A 6 2.98 2.67 -6.64
N ILE A 7 1.74 2.17 -6.56
CA ILE A 7 0.76 2.20 -7.66
C ILE A 7 -0.27 3.28 -7.41
N GLY A 8 -0.34 4.23 -8.33
CA GLY A 8 -1.12 5.45 -8.20
C GLY A 8 -0.32 6.57 -7.53
N PHE A 9 -0.32 7.75 -8.16
CA PHE A 9 0.37 8.93 -7.66
C PHE A 9 -0.60 10.11 -7.51
N GLY A 10 -1.74 9.83 -6.86
CA GLY A 10 -2.69 10.82 -6.35
C GLY A 10 -2.19 11.43 -5.04
N SER A 11 -3.06 12.14 -4.32
CA SER A 11 -2.72 12.76 -3.02
C SER A 11 -2.17 11.75 -2.00
N ILE A 12 -2.80 10.58 -1.90
CA ILE A 12 -2.40 9.51 -0.97
C ILE A 12 -1.10 8.85 -1.41
N GLY A 13 -0.96 8.48 -2.69
CA GLY A 13 0.28 7.89 -3.21
C GLY A 13 1.48 8.82 -3.02
N LYS A 14 1.31 10.13 -3.29
CA LYS A 14 2.33 11.14 -3.04
C LYS A 14 2.74 11.18 -1.57
N ARG A 15 1.76 11.20 -0.65
CA ARG A 15 2.01 11.18 0.80
C ARG A 15 2.80 9.95 1.24
N HIS A 16 2.45 8.76 0.72
CA HIS A 16 3.21 7.54 1.02
C HIS A 16 4.64 7.60 0.49
N VAL A 17 4.84 8.08 -0.74
CA VAL A 17 6.17 8.27 -1.30
C VAL A 17 7.01 9.22 -0.45
N GLU A 18 6.47 10.35 -0.02
CA GLU A 18 7.14 11.30 0.86
C GLU A 18 7.51 10.66 2.20
N ASN A 19 6.59 9.93 2.83
CA ASN A 19 6.83 9.21 4.07
C ASN A 19 7.93 8.15 3.92
N LEU A 20 7.90 7.37 2.84
CA LEU A 20 8.90 6.34 2.56
C LEU A 20 10.29 6.96 2.34
N LEU A 21 10.37 8.08 1.63
CA LEU A 21 11.62 8.80 1.41
C LEU A 21 12.23 9.36 2.69
N ASN A 22 11.39 9.87 3.58
CA ASN A 22 11.83 10.52 4.82
C ASN A 22 12.22 9.50 5.90
N ASN A 23 11.55 8.35 5.95
CA ASN A 23 11.69 7.38 7.03
C ASN A 23 12.46 6.11 6.63
N THR A 24 12.82 5.95 5.36
CA THR A 24 13.53 4.75 4.90
C THR A 24 14.67 5.09 3.94
N LYS A 25 15.56 4.12 3.71
CA LYS A 25 16.61 4.20 2.67
C LYS A 25 16.25 3.40 1.40
N HIS A 26 15.01 2.91 1.28
CA HIS A 26 14.58 2.09 0.15
C HIS A 26 14.51 2.87 -1.16
N GLU A 27 14.69 2.17 -2.28
CA GLU A 27 14.38 2.71 -3.61
C GLU A 27 12.88 2.67 -3.85
N ILE A 28 12.34 3.71 -4.49
CA ILE A 28 10.91 3.81 -4.78
C ILE A 28 10.70 3.77 -6.29
N ILE A 29 9.81 2.86 -6.69
CA ILE A 29 9.33 2.74 -8.05
C ILE A 29 7.89 3.26 -8.05
N ILE A 30 7.54 4.13 -8.98
CA ILE A 30 6.19 4.68 -9.09
C ILE A 30 5.60 4.25 -10.42
N LEU A 31 4.43 3.61 -10.35
CA LEU A 31 3.58 3.36 -11.51
C LEU A 31 2.59 4.50 -11.67
N THR A 32 2.75 5.31 -12.71
CA THR A 32 1.81 6.41 -13.01
C THR A 32 1.93 6.84 -14.48
N LYS A 33 0.80 7.21 -15.07
CA LYS A 33 0.75 7.83 -16.40
C LYS A 33 0.83 9.37 -16.35
N ARG A 34 0.92 9.95 -15.15
CA ARG A 34 1.02 11.41 -15.00
C ARG A 34 2.36 11.91 -15.49
N GLN A 35 2.35 12.94 -16.32
CA GLN A 35 3.53 13.69 -16.76
C GLN A 35 3.77 14.89 -15.82
N ASN A 36 4.96 15.49 -15.87
CA ASN A 36 5.36 16.68 -15.09
C ASN A 36 5.38 16.50 -13.56
N LEU A 37 6.04 15.46 -13.12
CA LEU A 37 6.22 15.19 -11.69
C LEU A 37 7.46 15.94 -11.16
N ASN A 38 7.40 17.26 -11.08
CA ASN A 38 8.52 18.13 -10.64
C ASN A 38 9.07 17.83 -9.23
N LEU A 39 8.36 17.02 -8.43
CA LEU A 39 8.74 16.62 -7.08
C LEU A 39 9.72 15.44 -7.02
N LEU A 40 10.05 14.81 -8.14
CA LEU A 40 10.67 13.50 -8.16
C LEU A 40 12.12 13.46 -8.68
N LYS A 41 12.81 14.60 -8.71
CA LYS A 41 14.26 14.67 -9.00
C LYS A 41 15.15 14.06 -7.88
N LYS A 42 14.57 13.29 -6.95
CA LYS A 42 15.37 12.62 -5.90
C LYS A 42 15.97 11.33 -6.45
N LYS A 43 17.27 11.15 -6.25
CA LYS A 43 18.09 10.02 -6.75
C LYS A 43 17.55 8.60 -6.50
N ARG A 44 16.57 8.44 -5.60
CA ARG A 44 16.02 7.13 -5.20
C ARG A 44 14.63 6.83 -5.78
N ILE A 45 14.16 7.57 -6.79
CA ILE A 45 12.85 7.39 -7.41
C ILE A 45 13.04 7.04 -8.88
N LYS A 46 12.31 6.00 -9.32
CA LYS A 46 12.14 5.63 -10.73
C LYS A 46 10.67 5.62 -11.06
N ILE A 47 10.30 6.11 -12.24
CA ILE A 47 8.91 6.21 -12.68
C ILE A 47 8.73 5.39 -13.94
N TYR A 48 7.64 4.65 -13.99
CA TYR A 48 7.22 3.86 -15.14
C TYR A 48 5.72 4.03 -15.37
N ASP A 49 5.28 3.81 -16.57
CA ASP A 49 3.88 3.90 -17.03
C ASP A 49 3.22 2.53 -17.20
N THR A 50 4.00 1.43 -17.15
CA THR A 50 3.48 0.06 -17.22
C THR A 50 3.86 -0.75 -15.99
N LEU A 51 2.98 -1.69 -15.62
CA LEU A 51 3.22 -2.58 -14.50
C LEU A 51 4.39 -3.54 -14.78
N GLU A 52 4.50 -4.00 -16.00
CA GLU A 52 5.55 -4.90 -16.47
C GLU A 52 6.94 -4.27 -16.28
N ALA A 53 7.09 -3.00 -16.67
CA ALA A 53 8.34 -2.25 -16.47
C ALA A 53 8.66 -2.04 -14.98
N CYS A 54 7.64 -1.86 -14.13
CA CYS A 54 7.82 -1.81 -12.69
C CYS A 54 8.30 -3.15 -12.12
N LEU A 55 7.66 -4.26 -12.52
CA LEU A 55 7.97 -5.60 -12.02
C LEU A 55 9.34 -6.09 -12.49
N SER A 56 9.81 -5.69 -13.68
CA SER A 56 11.16 -6.00 -14.16
C SER A 56 12.26 -5.42 -13.25
N GLN A 57 11.94 -4.39 -12.45
CA GLN A 57 12.83 -3.84 -11.44
C GLN A 57 12.93 -4.69 -10.16
N GLN A 58 12.19 -5.79 -10.07
CA GLN A 58 12.16 -6.74 -8.94
C GLN A 58 11.82 -6.06 -7.58
N PRO A 59 10.70 -5.30 -7.48
CA PRO A 59 10.25 -4.79 -6.20
C PRO A 59 9.91 -5.94 -5.24
N LYS A 60 9.98 -5.67 -3.93
CA LYS A 60 9.62 -6.62 -2.87
C LYS A 60 8.30 -6.29 -2.20
N ILE A 61 7.92 -5.01 -2.22
CA ILE A 61 6.73 -4.50 -1.54
C ILE A 61 5.93 -3.67 -2.53
N GLY A 62 4.63 -3.84 -2.57
CA GLY A 62 3.69 -3.05 -3.37
C GLY A 62 2.76 -2.22 -2.49
N PHE A 63 2.78 -0.91 -2.67
CA PHE A 63 1.81 0.04 -2.11
C PHE A 63 0.73 0.32 -3.15
N ILE A 64 -0.51 -0.07 -2.88
CA ILE A 64 -1.66 0.10 -3.76
C ILE A 64 -2.44 1.30 -3.25
N THR A 65 -2.37 2.41 -3.98
CA THR A 65 -2.88 3.73 -3.57
C THR A 65 -3.68 4.44 -4.68
N ASN A 66 -4.06 3.68 -5.69
CA ASN A 66 -4.92 4.12 -6.79
C ASN A 66 -6.42 4.02 -6.41
N GLU A 67 -7.31 4.09 -7.38
CA GLU A 67 -8.75 4.02 -7.18
C GLU A 67 -9.18 2.64 -6.65
N THR A 68 -10.14 2.63 -5.71
CA THR A 68 -10.59 1.43 -4.97
C THR A 68 -10.99 0.26 -5.86
N ALA A 69 -11.67 0.52 -6.98
CA ALA A 69 -12.10 -0.51 -7.92
C ALA A 69 -10.95 -1.35 -8.50
N TYR A 70 -9.73 -0.79 -8.51
CA TYR A 70 -8.54 -1.47 -9.02
C TYR A 70 -7.67 -2.11 -7.94
N HIS A 71 -7.98 -1.95 -6.65
CA HIS A 71 -7.17 -2.49 -5.55
C HIS A 71 -6.99 -4.00 -5.67
N ILE A 72 -8.08 -4.76 -5.71
CA ILE A 72 -8.00 -6.23 -5.75
C ILE A 72 -7.41 -6.78 -7.05
N PRO A 73 -7.80 -6.30 -8.26
CA PRO A 73 -7.16 -6.74 -9.50
C PRO A 73 -5.64 -6.54 -9.50
N ILE A 74 -5.18 -5.41 -9.00
CA ILE A 74 -3.75 -5.09 -8.90
C ILE A 74 -3.08 -5.92 -7.81
N ALA A 75 -3.69 -6.03 -6.62
CA ALA A 75 -3.18 -6.84 -5.52
C ALA A 75 -2.93 -8.30 -5.94
N ILE A 76 -3.85 -8.89 -6.72
CA ILE A 76 -3.68 -10.24 -7.27
C ILE A 76 -2.45 -10.33 -8.18
N LYS A 77 -2.23 -9.34 -9.06
CA LYS A 77 -1.05 -9.31 -9.94
C LYS A 77 0.25 -9.23 -9.15
N LEU A 78 0.30 -8.33 -8.16
CA LEU A 78 1.49 -8.16 -7.30
C LEU A 78 1.74 -9.38 -6.41
N ALA A 79 0.68 -9.97 -5.83
CA ALA A 79 0.78 -11.17 -5.02
C ALA A 79 1.28 -12.36 -5.86
N LYS A 80 0.80 -12.53 -7.10
CA LYS A 80 1.32 -13.54 -8.04
C LYS A 80 2.81 -13.34 -8.30
N ALA A 81 3.27 -12.09 -8.41
CA ALA A 81 4.68 -11.75 -8.57
C ALA A 81 5.50 -11.88 -7.26
N GLY A 82 4.86 -12.21 -6.13
CA GLY A 82 5.54 -12.50 -4.86
C GLY A 82 5.87 -11.25 -4.02
N LEU A 83 5.13 -10.16 -4.20
CA LEU A 83 5.31 -8.95 -3.41
C LEU A 83 4.47 -9.01 -2.12
N ASP A 84 5.03 -8.51 -1.03
CA ASP A 84 4.25 -8.09 0.14
C ASP A 84 3.42 -6.84 -0.21
N LEU A 85 2.25 -6.68 0.41
CA LEU A 85 1.29 -5.67 -0.01
C LEU A 85 0.92 -4.73 1.13
N PHE A 86 0.87 -3.44 0.83
CA PHE A 86 0.12 -2.44 1.55
C PHE A 86 -1.01 -1.94 0.65
N ILE A 87 -2.26 -2.08 1.11
CA ILE A 87 -3.45 -1.70 0.33
C ILE A 87 -4.18 -0.58 1.06
N GLU A 88 -4.41 0.55 0.37
CA GLU A 88 -5.19 1.63 0.94
C GLU A 88 -6.65 1.23 1.19
N LYS A 89 -7.24 1.92 2.17
CA LYS A 89 -8.67 1.76 2.49
C LYS A 89 -9.54 2.48 1.45
N PRO A 90 -10.75 1.97 1.17
CA PRO A 90 -11.23 0.64 1.53
C PRO A 90 -10.52 -0.45 0.74
N LEU A 91 -10.55 -1.69 1.25
CA LEU A 91 -9.88 -2.82 0.60
C LEU A 91 -10.38 -3.03 -0.83
N SER A 92 -11.68 -2.92 -1.03
CA SER A 92 -12.37 -3.13 -2.30
C SER A 92 -13.72 -2.44 -2.29
N ASP A 93 -14.32 -2.28 -3.46
CA ASP A 93 -15.71 -1.88 -3.70
C ASP A 93 -16.64 -3.09 -3.85
N SER A 94 -16.11 -4.30 -3.92
CA SER A 94 -16.87 -5.54 -4.09
C SER A 94 -16.14 -6.74 -3.48
N MET A 95 -16.85 -7.88 -3.36
CA MET A 95 -16.25 -9.14 -2.90
C MET A 95 -15.49 -9.89 -4.00
N LYS A 96 -15.53 -9.42 -5.25
CA LYS A 96 -14.90 -10.08 -6.39
C LYS A 96 -13.38 -10.15 -6.23
N GLY A 97 -12.83 -11.36 -6.30
CA GLY A 97 -11.38 -11.59 -6.27
C GLY A 97 -10.75 -11.63 -4.87
N ILE A 98 -11.48 -11.30 -3.79
CA ILE A 98 -10.94 -11.31 -2.43
C ILE A 98 -10.46 -12.71 -2.03
N ILE A 99 -11.27 -13.75 -2.28
CA ILE A 99 -10.90 -15.15 -1.99
C ILE A 99 -9.67 -15.58 -2.80
N THR A 100 -9.60 -15.17 -4.06
CA THR A 100 -8.43 -15.44 -4.93
C THR A 100 -7.17 -14.80 -4.35
N LEU A 101 -7.25 -13.53 -3.95
CA LEU A 101 -6.13 -12.85 -3.31
C LEU A 101 -5.70 -13.57 -2.04
N GLN A 102 -6.66 -13.91 -1.16
CA GLN A 102 -6.40 -14.61 0.10
C GLN A 102 -5.67 -15.95 -0.12
N SER A 103 -6.11 -16.74 -1.12
CA SER A 103 -5.48 -18.01 -1.48
C SER A 103 -4.01 -17.82 -1.90
N ILE A 104 -3.74 -16.84 -2.76
CA ILE A 104 -2.37 -16.56 -3.24
C ILE A 104 -1.48 -16.10 -2.07
N VAL A 105 -2.00 -15.17 -1.25
CA VAL A 105 -1.29 -14.64 -0.07
C VAL A 105 -0.91 -15.78 0.88
N LYS A 106 -1.85 -16.68 1.18
CA LYS A 106 -1.61 -17.85 2.03
C LYS A 106 -0.58 -18.80 1.43
N GLN A 107 -0.72 -19.15 0.15
CA GLN A 107 0.17 -20.06 -0.57
C GLN A 107 1.61 -19.53 -0.61
N LYS A 108 1.77 -18.25 -0.88
CA LYS A 108 3.09 -17.61 -1.01
C LYS A 108 3.63 -17.04 0.31
N LYS A 109 2.87 -17.15 1.41
CA LYS A 109 3.22 -16.64 2.75
C LYS A 109 3.55 -15.14 2.73
N LEU A 110 2.78 -14.36 1.96
CA LEU A 110 3.00 -12.92 1.82
C LEU A 110 2.39 -12.15 3.00
N ILE A 111 2.99 -11.01 3.32
CA ILE A 111 2.44 -10.06 4.29
C ILE A 111 1.50 -9.10 3.57
N VAL A 112 0.28 -8.94 4.08
CA VAL A 112 -0.69 -7.98 3.57
C VAL A 112 -1.17 -7.08 4.70
N LEU A 113 -0.97 -5.77 4.54
CA LEU A 113 -1.44 -4.75 5.46
C LEU A 113 -2.48 -3.87 4.77
N MET A 114 -3.54 -3.52 5.48
CA MET A 114 -4.52 -2.54 5.02
C MET A 114 -4.30 -1.19 5.72
N GLY A 115 -4.44 -0.10 4.97
CA GLY A 115 -4.21 1.27 5.39
C GLY A 115 -5.24 1.82 6.40
N CYS A 116 -5.47 1.12 7.50
CA CYS A 116 -6.36 1.52 8.58
C CYS A 116 -5.64 2.47 9.56
N GLN A 117 -5.33 3.68 9.13
CA GLN A 117 -4.51 4.65 9.87
C GLN A 117 -5.09 5.04 11.23
N LEU A 118 -6.42 5.06 11.39
CA LEU A 118 -7.08 5.39 12.67
C LEU A 118 -6.72 4.41 13.80
N ARG A 119 -6.32 3.18 13.47
CA ARG A 119 -5.83 2.20 14.44
C ARG A 119 -4.66 2.73 15.29
N PHE A 120 -3.88 3.65 14.74
CA PHE A 120 -2.71 4.24 15.40
C PHE A 120 -2.97 5.63 15.97
N HIS A 121 -4.19 6.17 15.78
CA HIS A 121 -4.54 7.52 16.23
C HIS A 121 -4.55 7.59 17.78
N PRO A 122 -3.92 8.60 18.40
CA PRO A 122 -3.83 8.70 19.87
C PRO A 122 -5.18 8.64 20.57
N CYS A 123 -6.20 9.36 20.04
CA CYS A 123 -7.54 9.37 20.62
C CYS A 123 -8.19 7.97 20.57
N ILE A 124 -8.05 7.24 19.46
CA ILE A 124 -8.60 5.88 19.33
C ILE A 124 -7.90 4.92 20.29
N LYS A 125 -6.57 5.04 20.45
CA LYS A 125 -5.83 4.27 21.45
C LYS A 125 -6.31 4.59 22.87
N LYS A 126 -6.56 5.88 23.18
CA LYS A 126 -7.08 6.30 24.48
C LYS A 126 -8.48 5.76 24.75
N ILE A 127 -9.39 5.85 23.78
CA ILE A 127 -10.75 5.27 23.88
C ILE A 127 -10.65 3.77 24.16
N ASN A 128 -9.84 3.03 23.41
CA ASN A 128 -9.65 1.60 23.62
C ASN A 128 -9.09 1.27 25.02
N GLN A 129 -8.19 2.10 25.55
CA GLN A 129 -7.69 1.98 26.92
C GLN A 129 -8.80 2.17 27.94
N LEU A 130 -9.65 3.21 27.78
CA LEU A 130 -10.76 3.51 28.70
C LEU A 130 -11.82 2.43 28.69
N LEU A 131 -12.13 1.85 27.52
CA LEU A 131 -13.01 0.70 27.37
C LEU A 131 -12.48 -0.52 28.12
N LYS A 132 -11.20 -0.87 27.92
CA LYS A 132 -10.58 -2.00 28.63
C LYS A 132 -10.59 -1.81 30.14
N GLN A 133 -10.53 -0.58 30.62
CA GLN A 133 -10.62 -0.22 32.04
C GLN A 133 -12.07 -0.08 32.55
N GLN A 134 -13.05 -0.34 31.69
CA GLN A 134 -14.49 -0.18 31.98
C GLN A 134 -14.91 1.23 32.46
N LYS A 135 -14.08 2.26 32.15
CA LYS A 135 -14.34 3.65 32.57
C LYS A 135 -15.42 4.36 31.75
N ILE A 136 -15.75 3.87 30.57
CA ILE A 136 -16.75 4.45 29.67
C ILE A 136 -17.84 3.44 29.26
N GLY A 137 -18.04 2.42 30.11
CA GLY A 137 -19.06 1.40 29.91
C GLY A 137 -18.60 0.25 28.98
N LYS A 138 -19.56 -0.61 28.63
CA LYS A 138 -19.38 -1.72 27.68
C LYS A 138 -19.93 -1.31 26.31
N ILE A 139 -19.26 -1.77 25.25
CA ILE A 139 -19.78 -1.73 23.87
C ILE A 139 -20.41 -3.09 23.57
#